data_8b587dc95c7d1872615de22b1a198872
#
_entry.id   8b587dc95c7d1872615de22b1a198872
#
_cell.length_a   1.000
_cell.length_b   1.000
_cell.length_c   1.000
_cell.angle_alpha   90.00
_cell.angle_beta   90.00
_cell.angle_gamma   90.00
#
_symmetry.space_group_name_H-M   'P 1'
#
loop_
_entity.id
_entity.type
_entity.pdbx_description
1 polymer ?
#
loop_
_entity_poly.entity_id
_entity_poly.type
_entity_poly.pdbx_seq_one_letter_code
_entity_poly.pdbx_strand_id
1 'polypeptide(L)'
;MTNGENPSGETRMLIDGELVPAVSGKQFDNVNPATEEVLGQVADADHQDMDRAIGAARRAFDETDWATDKKFRQLCLAQLQEALVSEQELLRAELVAEVGTPVLLTYGPQLDAPLAEGLTWPANYIDEFHWERDLPEGTAFGTRSWRKVYKEAT
;
A
#
# COMPACT_ATOMS: atom_id res chain seq x y z
N MET A 1 -18.67 -19.16 -16.31
CA MET A 1 -18.85 -18.04 -17.24
C MET A 1 -19.74 -17.04 -16.53
N THR A 2 -19.12 -16.15 -15.79
CA THR A 2 -19.80 -15.05 -15.11
C THR A 2 -20.13 -13.99 -16.16
N ASN A 3 -21.38 -13.48 -16.09
CA ASN A 3 -21.89 -12.45 -16.97
C ASN A 3 -20.88 -11.30 -17.03
N GLY A 4 -20.61 -10.82 -18.27
CA GLY A 4 -19.64 -9.78 -18.54
C GLY A 4 -20.07 -8.38 -18.07
N GLU A 5 -20.15 -8.22 -16.77
CA GLU A 5 -20.10 -6.91 -16.16
C GLU A 5 -18.63 -6.55 -16.04
N ASN A 6 -18.21 -5.50 -16.73
CA ASN A 6 -16.90 -4.91 -16.51
C ASN A 6 -16.75 -4.59 -15.03
N PRO A 7 -15.63 -4.92 -14.36
CA PRO A 7 -15.42 -4.53 -13.00
C PRO A 7 -15.44 -2.99 -12.96
N SER A 8 -16.47 -2.43 -12.33
CA SER A 8 -16.49 -1.01 -11.99
C SER A 8 -15.80 -0.87 -10.65
N GLY A 9 -14.54 -0.50 -10.64
CA GLY A 9 -13.77 -0.29 -9.42
C GLY A 9 -14.42 0.70 -8.45
N GLU A 10 -13.85 0.84 -7.25
CA GLU A 10 -14.33 1.83 -6.28
C GLU A 10 -14.14 3.25 -6.82
N THR A 11 -15.19 4.03 -6.82
CA THR A 11 -15.19 5.40 -7.38
C THR A 11 -14.73 6.47 -6.39
N ARG A 12 -14.62 6.12 -5.12
CA ARG A 12 -14.28 7.02 -4.01
C ARG A 12 -12.85 6.77 -3.55
N MET A 13 -12.30 7.71 -2.82
CA MET A 13 -11.01 7.57 -2.15
C MET A 13 -11.18 6.95 -0.76
N LEU A 14 -10.21 6.18 -0.30
CA LEU A 14 -10.12 5.74 1.08
C LEU A 14 -9.26 6.74 1.86
N ILE A 15 -9.88 7.52 2.75
CA ILE A 15 -9.17 8.47 3.62
C ILE A 15 -9.68 8.29 5.05
N ASP A 16 -8.78 8.09 6.00
CA ASP A 16 -9.09 7.93 7.42
C ASP A 16 -10.05 6.76 7.73
N GLY A 17 -9.92 5.67 6.97
CA GLY A 17 -10.78 4.49 7.10
C GLY A 17 -12.17 4.63 6.46
N GLU A 18 -12.48 5.76 5.81
CA GLU A 18 -13.77 6.01 5.17
C GLU A 18 -13.64 6.18 3.66
N LEU A 19 -14.63 5.70 2.92
CA LEU A 19 -14.75 5.93 1.48
C LEU A 19 -15.41 7.28 1.23
N VAL A 20 -14.66 8.21 0.65
CA VAL A 20 -15.08 9.61 0.45
C VAL A 20 -14.92 10.06 -1.01
N PRO A 21 -15.83 10.89 -1.53
CA PRO A 21 -15.64 11.55 -2.82
C PRO A 21 -14.54 12.62 -2.74
N ALA A 22 -14.05 13.07 -3.90
CA ALA A 22 -13.20 14.26 -3.96
C ALA A 22 -13.93 15.48 -3.40
N VAL A 23 -13.24 16.33 -2.65
CA VAL A 23 -13.81 17.58 -2.09
C VAL A 23 -14.41 18.47 -3.18
N SER A 24 -13.77 18.50 -4.35
CA SER A 24 -14.25 19.23 -5.53
C SER A 24 -15.51 18.64 -6.16
N GLY A 25 -15.85 17.38 -5.83
CA GLY A 25 -16.87 16.59 -6.52
C GLY A 25 -16.51 16.18 -7.94
N LYS A 26 -15.29 16.47 -8.39
CA LYS A 26 -14.83 16.09 -9.74
C LYS A 26 -14.51 14.61 -9.84
N GLN A 27 -14.71 14.08 -11.04
CA GLN A 27 -14.37 12.72 -11.41
C GLN A 27 -13.75 12.72 -12.81
N PHE A 28 -12.99 11.67 -13.14
CA PHE A 28 -12.51 11.39 -14.49
C PHE A 28 -12.81 9.96 -14.88
N ASP A 29 -12.83 9.71 -16.19
CA ASP A 29 -13.14 8.39 -16.73
C ASP A 29 -11.97 7.44 -16.54
N ASN A 30 -12.24 6.25 -16.03
CA ASN A 30 -11.33 5.12 -16.04
C ASN A 30 -11.55 4.36 -17.36
N VAL A 31 -10.51 4.29 -18.18
CA VAL A 31 -10.62 3.77 -19.57
C VAL A 31 -9.79 2.50 -19.70
N ASN A 32 -10.41 1.46 -20.24
CA ASN A 32 -9.72 0.23 -20.63
C ASN A 32 -8.71 0.52 -21.74
N PRO A 33 -7.41 0.35 -21.55
CA PRO A 33 -6.41 0.71 -22.55
C PRO A 33 -6.39 -0.22 -23.78
N ALA A 34 -7.02 -1.39 -23.70
CA ALA A 34 -7.08 -2.34 -24.80
C ALA A 34 -8.30 -2.15 -25.71
N THR A 35 -9.44 -1.72 -25.14
CA THR A 35 -10.70 -1.56 -25.86
C THR A 35 -11.12 -0.11 -26.05
N GLU A 36 -10.49 0.82 -25.31
CA GLU A 36 -10.85 2.24 -25.23
C GLU A 36 -12.26 2.50 -24.67
N GLU A 37 -12.87 1.49 -24.04
CA GLU A 37 -14.18 1.62 -23.39
C GLU A 37 -14.02 2.22 -22.00
N VAL A 38 -14.98 3.07 -21.60
CA VAL A 38 -15.05 3.59 -20.24
C VAL A 38 -15.53 2.50 -19.29
N LEU A 39 -14.71 2.16 -18.30
CA LEU A 39 -15.02 1.19 -17.25
C LEU A 39 -15.90 1.79 -16.16
N GLY A 40 -15.68 3.05 -15.85
CA GLY A 40 -16.38 3.80 -14.82
C GLY A 40 -15.73 5.16 -14.60
N GLN A 41 -16.11 5.83 -13.52
CA GLN A 41 -15.51 7.10 -13.13
C GLN A 41 -14.86 6.98 -11.76
N VAL A 42 -13.76 7.68 -11.53
CA VAL A 42 -13.03 7.72 -10.27
C VAL A 42 -12.86 9.16 -9.78
N ALA A 43 -12.73 9.33 -8.48
CA ALA A 43 -12.58 10.65 -7.87
C ALA A 43 -11.32 11.36 -8.38
N ASP A 44 -11.47 12.61 -8.86
CA ASP A 44 -10.38 13.50 -9.23
C ASP A 44 -9.92 14.30 -8.00
N ALA A 45 -9.01 13.68 -7.23
CA ALA A 45 -8.47 14.23 -6.00
C ALA A 45 -7.65 15.50 -6.27
N ASP A 46 -7.78 16.50 -5.42
CA ASP A 46 -6.94 17.69 -5.46
C ASP A 46 -6.03 17.79 -4.21
N HIS A 47 -5.35 18.93 -4.05
CA HIS A 47 -4.44 19.16 -2.93
C HIS A 47 -5.13 19.13 -1.56
N GLN A 48 -6.42 19.47 -1.46
CA GLN A 48 -7.16 19.41 -0.19
C GLN A 48 -7.41 17.96 0.22
N ASP A 49 -7.71 17.10 -0.73
CA ASP A 49 -7.84 15.66 -0.48
C ASP A 49 -6.51 15.04 -0.07
N MET A 50 -5.42 15.44 -0.73
CA MET A 50 -4.08 15.01 -0.36
C MET A 50 -3.69 15.46 1.05
N ASP A 51 -3.96 16.71 1.42
CA ASP A 51 -3.69 17.22 2.78
C ASP A 51 -4.47 16.44 3.85
N ARG A 52 -5.73 16.08 3.56
CA ARG A 52 -6.54 15.21 4.44
C ARG A 52 -5.92 13.82 4.59
N ALA A 53 -5.49 13.21 3.48
CA ALA A 53 -4.87 11.88 3.49
C ALA A 53 -3.55 11.89 4.27
N ILE A 54 -2.69 12.89 4.04
CA ILE A 54 -1.43 13.07 4.79
C ILE A 54 -1.71 13.27 6.28
N GLY A 55 -2.70 14.11 6.62
CA GLY A 55 -3.11 14.33 8.01
C GLY A 55 -3.62 13.05 8.69
N ALA A 56 -4.39 12.23 7.97
CA ALA A 56 -4.86 10.94 8.47
C ALA A 56 -3.71 9.96 8.71
N ALA A 57 -2.79 9.84 7.75
CA ALA A 57 -1.60 8.99 7.88
C ALA A 57 -0.72 9.43 9.05
N ARG A 58 -0.53 10.76 9.23
CA ARG A 58 0.25 11.30 10.35
C ARG A 58 -0.40 11.00 11.70
N ARG A 59 -1.72 11.18 11.82
CA ARG A 59 -2.45 10.80 13.03
C ARG A 59 -2.34 9.32 13.35
N ALA A 60 -2.54 8.47 12.34
CA ALA A 60 -2.41 7.02 12.52
C ALA A 60 -1.02 6.64 13.04
N PHE A 61 0.03 7.28 12.53
CA PHE A 61 1.40 7.06 13.01
C PHE A 61 1.61 7.52 14.46
N ASP A 62 1.09 8.70 14.82
CA ASP A 62 1.34 9.31 16.14
C ASP A 62 0.45 8.74 17.26
N GLU A 63 -0.78 8.33 16.91
CA GLU A 63 -1.83 7.98 17.87
C GLU A 63 -2.09 6.47 17.99
N THR A 64 -1.42 5.65 17.19
CA THR A 64 -1.51 4.18 17.26
C THR A 64 -0.17 3.55 17.60
N ASP A 65 -0.19 2.24 17.84
CA ASP A 65 1.02 1.46 18.09
C ASP A 65 1.87 1.20 16.84
N TRP A 66 1.49 1.77 15.68
CA TRP A 66 2.20 1.56 14.42
C TRP A 66 3.69 1.90 14.50
N ALA A 67 4.03 3.04 15.10
CA ALA A 67 5.41 3.51 15.21
C ALA A 67 6.28 2.64 16.14
N THR A 68 5.69 2.06 17.19
CA THR A 68 6.41 1.48 18.32
C THR A 68 6.30 -0.03 18.43
N ASP A 69 5.16 -0.62 18.04
CA ASP A 69 4.92 -2.06 18.14
C ASP A 69 5.13 -2.80 16.81
N LYS A 70 6.24 -3.54 16.75
CA LYS A 70 6.59 -4.39 15.59
C LYS A 70 5.54 -5.46 15.32
N LYS A 71 4.97 -6.07 16.38
CA LYS A 71 3.96 -7.11 16.24
C LYS A 71 2.65 -6.57 15.71
N PHE A 72 2.30 -5.35 16.10
CA PHE A 72 1.14 -4.67 15.55
C PHE A 72 1.30 -4.45 14.04
N ARG A 73 2.47 -3.97 13.58
CA ARG A 73 2.74 -3.84 12.13
C ARG A 73 2.67 -5.18 11.40
N GLN A 74 3.26 -6.24 11.97
CA GLN A 74 3.20 -7.59 11.38
C GLN A 74 1.76 -8.08 11.28
N LEU A 75 0.93 -7.84 12.30
CA LEU A 75 -0.49 -8.19 12.29
C LEU A 75 -1.25 -7.45 11.19
N CYS A 76 -1.06 -6.14 11.08
CA CYS A 76 -1.71 -5.33 10.02
C CYS A 76 -1.31 -5.80 8.61
N LEU A 77 -0.03 -6.09 8.39
CA LEU A 77 0.45 -6.61 7.11
C LEU A 77 -0.11 -7.98 6.79
N ALA A 78 -0.21 -8.87 7.79
CA ALA A 78 -0.80 -10.20 7.62
C ALA A 78 -2.30 -10.12 7.28
N GLN A 79 -3.06 -9.26 7.97
CA GLN A 79 -4.48 -9.04 7.68
C GLN A 79 -4.69 -8.47 6.27
N LEU A 80 -3.88 -7.50 5.86
CA LEU A 80 -3.94 -6.97 4.50
C LEU A 80 -3.58 -8.03 3.45
N GLN A 81 -2.56 -8.85 3.72
CA GLN A 81 -2.17 -9.96 2.85
C GLN A 81 -3.33 -10.96 2.68
N GLU A 82 -3.98 -11.35 3.78
CA GLU A 82 -5.11 -12.27 3.76
C GLU A 82 -6.30 -11.68 2.96
N ALA A 83 -6.61 -10.42 3.17
CA ALA A 83 -7.66 -9.72 2.43
C ALA A 83 -7.37 -9.68 0.93
N LEU A 84 -6.16 -9.32 0.52
CA LEU A 84 -5.76 -9.29 -0.89
C LEU A 84 -5.82 -10.67 -1.54
N VAL A 85 -5.40 -11.72 -0.84
CA VAL A 85 -5.48 -13.11 -1.34
C VAL A 85 -6.93 -13.56 -1.48
N SER A 86 -7.81 -13.17 -0.55
CA SER A 86 -9.24 -13.52 -0.63
C SER A 86 -9.93 -12.90 -1.84
N GLU A 87 -9.46 -11.74 -2.31
CA GLU A 87 -10.00 -11.01 -3.46
C GLU A 87 -9.19 -11.22 -4.76
N GLN A 88 -8.31 -12.21 -4.80
CA GLN A 88 -7.37 -12.42 -5.91
C GLN A 88 -8.01 -12.45 -7.29
N GLU A 89 -9.14 -13.11 -7.45
CA GLU A 89 -9.82 -13.23 -8.75
C GLU A 89 -10.53 -11.92 -9.16
N LEU A 90 -11.01 -11.13 -8.19
CA LEU A 90 -11.51 -9.78 -8.44
C LEU A 90 -10.38 -8.87 -8.91
N LEU A 91 -9.27 -8.85 -8.18
CA LEU A 91 -8.06 -8.09 -8.56
C LEU A 91 -7.52 -8.48 -9.93
N ARG A 92 -7.61 -9.77 -10.29
CA ARG A 92 -7.22 -10.27 -11.61
C ARG A 92 -8.08 -9.64 -12.72
N ALA A 93 -9.39 -9.61 -12.53
CA ALA A 93 -10.33 -9.04 -13.49
C ALA A 93 -10.09 -7.53 -13.66
N GLU A 94 -9.91 -6.81 -12.56
CA GLU A 94 -9.61 -5.36 -12.57
C GLU A 94 -8.26 -5.08 -13.23
N LEU A 95 -7.21 -5.83 -12.91
CA LEU A 95 -5.89 -5.67 -13.51
C LEU A 95 -5.90 -5.85 -15.02
N VAL A 96 -6.68 -6.81 -15.52
CA VAL A 96 -6.87 -7.00 -16.96
C VAL A 96 -7.63 -5.84 -17.59
N ALA A 97 -8.68 -5.36 -16.94
CA ALA A 97 -9.53 -4.29 -17.47
C ALA A 97 -8.85 -2.92 -17.43
N GLU A 98 -8.24 -2.55 -16.31
CA GLU A 98 -7.70 -1.20 -16.09
C GLU A 98 -6.28 -1.00 -16.61
N VAL A 99 -5.46 -2.06 -16.61
CA VAL A 99 -4.04 -1.99 -17.00
C VAL A 99 -3.82 -2.60 -18.41
N GLY A 100 -4.80 -3.35 -18.93
CA GLY A 100 -4.65 -4.08 -20.17
C GLY A 100 -3.67 -5.25 -20.07
N THR A 101 -3.45 -5.77 -18.88
CA THR A 101 -2.53 -6.89 -18.64
C THR A 101 -3.03 -8.14 -19.34
N PRO A 102 -2.20 -8.84 -20.15
CA PRO A 102 -2.58 -10.14 -20.71
C PRO A 102 -2.94 -11.14 -19.60
N VAL A 103 -4.10 -11.77 -19.69
CA VAL A 103 -4.63 -12.69 -18.67
C VAL A 103 -3.59 -13.72 -18.22
N LEU A 104 -2.83 -14.29 -19.16
CA LEU A 104 -1.82 -15.31 -18.85
C LEU A 104 -0.74 -14.79 -17.88
N LEU A 105 -0.36 -13.51 -17.97
CA LEU A 105 0.67 -12.92 -17.12
C LEU A 105 0.17 -12.68 -15.68
N THR A 106 -1.12 -12.63 -15.46
CA THR A 106 -1.69 -12.48 -14.12
C THR A 106 -1.55 -13.75 -13.27
N TYR A 107 -1.43 -14.93 -13.91
CA TYR A 107 -1.13 -16.20 -13.22
C TYR A 107 0.35 -16.38 -12.87
N GLY A 108 1.12 -15.30 -12.90
CA GLY A 108 2.54 -15.28 -12.59
C GLY A 108 3.02 -13.89 -12.17
N PRO A 109 3.85 -13.24 -12.99
CA PRO A 109 4.61 -12.05 -12.58
C PRO A 109 3.75 -10.81 -12.30
N GLN A 110 2.53 -10.73 -12.86
CA GLN A 110 1.72 -9.52 -12.74
C GLN A 110 0.76 -9.52 -11.53
N LEU A 111 0.38 -10.69 -11.00
CA LEU A 111 -0.50 -10.79 -9.83
C LEU A 111 -0.07 -11.89 -8.86
N ASP A 112 -0.05 -13.16 -9.29
CA ASP A 112 0.07 -14.27 -8.35
C ASP A 112 1.41 -14.26 -7.60
N ALA A 113 2.52 -14.00 -8.27
CA ALA A 113 3.83 -13.95 -7.64
C ALA A 113 4.00 -12.74 -6.69
N PRO A 114 3.68 -11.48 -7.10
CA PRO A 114 3.69 -10.36 -6.17
C PRO A 114 2.74 -10.55 -4.98
N LEU A 115 1.56 -11.11 -5.23
CA LEU A 115 0.57 -11.33 -4.18
C LEU A 115 0.99 -12.40 -3.18
N ALA A 116 1.73 -13.42 -3.61
CA ALA A 116 2.19 -14.48 -2.72
C ALA A 116 3.16 -13.98 -1.62
N GLU A 117 4.01 -13.01 -1.93
CA GLU A 117 5.11 -12.60 -1.04
C GLU A 117 5.14 -11.11 -0.70
N GLY A 118 4.36 -10.28 -1.39
CA GLY A 118 4.49 -8.82 -1.36
C GLY A 118 4.42 -8.21 0.04
N LEU A 119 3.54 -8.68 0.91
CA LEU A 119 3.43 -8.21 2.29
C LEU A 119 4.00 -9.19 3.30
N THR A 120 4.07 -10.48 2.97
CA THR A 120 4.64 -11.52 3.83
C THR A 120 6.13 -11.31 4.06
N TRP A 121 6.88 -10.99 3.00
CA TRP A 121 8.30 -10.73 3.10
C TRP A 121 8.63 -9.54 4.04
N PRO A 122 8.07 -8.34 3.87
CA PRO A 122 8.35 -7.22 4.76
C PRO A 122 7.87 -7.49 6.20
N ALA A 123 6.75 -8.19 6.38
CA ALA A 123 6.27 -8.56 7.72
C ALA A 123 7.28 -9.45 8.46
N ASN A 124 7.85 -10.44 7.78
CA ASN A 124 8.88 -11.31 8.37
C ASN A 124 10.20 -10.56 8.59
N TYR A 125 10.58 -9.69 7.67
CA TYR A 125 11.83 -8.94 7.74
C TYR A 125 11.87 -7.93 8.89
N ILE A 126 10.71 -7.52 9.44
CA ILE A 126 10.65 -6.65 10.63
C ILE A 126 11.47 -7.20 11.80
N ASP A 127 11.46 -8.52 12.01
CA ASP A 127 12.20 -9.17 13.10
C ASP A 127 13.71 -9.26 12.83
N GLU A 128 14.10 -9.39 11.56
CA GLU A 128 15.48 -9.49 11.12
C GLU A 128 16.14 -8.11 10.93
N PHE A 129 15.35 -7.08 10.81
CA PHE A 129 15.86 -5.74 10.52
C PHE A 129 16.67 -5.19 11.70
N HIS A 130 17.88 -4.74 11.43
CA HIS A 130 18.78 -4.15 12.43
C HIS A 130 18.33 -2.72 12.80
N TRP A 131 17.41 -2.63 13.77
CA TRP A 131 16.90 -1.36 14.29
C TRP A 131 17.95 -0.55 15.04
N GLU A 132 18.95 -1.24 15.61
CA GLU A 132 20.10 -0.63 16.27
C GLU A 132 21.39 -1.17 15.65
N ARG A 133 22.38 -0.30 15.57
CA ARG A 133 23.74 -0.69 15.12
C ARG A 133 24.78 0.12 15.86
N ASP A 134 25.73 -0.58 16.47
CA ASP A 134 26.93 0.07 17.01
C ASP A 134 27.85 0.49 15.86
N LEU A 135 28.34 1.71 15.94
CA LEU A 135 29.38 2.18 15.03
C LEU A 135 30.76 1.83 15.63
N PRO A 136 31.80 1.68 14.80
CA PRO A 136 33.15 1.47 15.29
C PRO A 136 33.55 2.53 16.31
N GLU A 137 34.33 2.13 17.32
CA GLU A 137 34.93 3.06 18.26
C GLU A 137 35.69 4.14 17.50
N GLY A 138 35.56 5.37 17.94
CA GLY A 138 36.27 6.51 17.39
C GLY A 138 36.94 7.32 18.47
N THR A 139 37.96 8.06 18.11
CA THR A 139 38.56 9.06 18.97
C THR A 139 38.26 10.45 18.40
N ALA A 140 37.58 11.27 19.16
CA ALA A 140 37.34 12.67 18.82
C ALA A 140 37.88 13.56 19.95
N PHE A 141 38.68 14.56 19.60
CA PHE A 141 39.30 15.50 20.55
C PHE A 141 40.04 14.81 21.71
N GLY A 142 40.74 13.69 21.42
CA GLY A 142 41.46 12.92 22.41
C GLY A 142 40.64 12.05 23.36
N THR A 143 39.32 12.01 23.14
CA THR A 143 38.39 11.22 23.97
C THR A 143 37.86 10.04 23.18
N ARG A 144 37.86 8.83 23.75
CA ARG A 144 37.17 7.67 23.23
C ARG A 144 35.67 7.92 23.15
N SER A 145 35.06 7.60 22.04
CA SER A 145 33.61 7.73 21.83
C SER A 145 33.00 6.44 21.33
N TRP A 146 31.88 6.05 21.91
CA TRP A 146 31.01 4.99 21.41
C TRP A 146 29.78 5.66 20.81
N ARG A 147 29.40 5.18 19.63
CA ARG A 147 28.25 5.73 18.90
C ARG A 147 27.33 4.60 18.50
N LYS A 148 26.05 4.84 18.63
CA LYS A 148 25.00 3.91 18.20
C LYS A 148 24.06 4.63 17.23
N VAL A 149 23.66 3.94 16.16
CA VAL A 149 22.60 4.39 15.24
C VAL A 149 21.32 3.70 15.66
N TYR A 150 20.29 4.48 15.89
CA TYR A 150 18.92 4.01 16.05
C TYR A 150 18.16 4.32 14.76
N LYS A 151 17.32 3.39 14.33
CA LYS A 151 16.40 3.56 13.21
C LYS A 151 14.99 3.48 13.75
N GLU A 152 14.14 4.36 13.29
CA GLU A 152 12.74 4.45 13.70
C GLU A 152 11.85 4.16 12.51
N ALA A 153 10.63 3.64 12.75
CA ALA A 153 9.61 3.56 11.73
C ALA A 153 9.18 4.99 11.34
N THR A 154 8.92 5.20 10.08
CA THR A 154 8.46 6.49 9.51
C THR A 154 7.15 6.30 8.78
#